data_db75de2552acd5ab777facd8a2f376ec
#
_entry.id   db75de2552acd5ab777facd8a2f376ec
#
_cell.length_a   1.000
_cell.length_b   1.000
_cell.length_c   1.000
_cell.angle_alpha   90.00
_cell.angle_beta   90.00
_cell.angle_gamma   90.00
#
_symmetry.space_group_name_H-M   'P 1'
#
loop_
_entity.id
_entity.type
_entity.pdbx_description
1 polymer ?
#
loop_
_entity_poly.entity_id
_entity_poly.type
_entity_poly.pdbx_seq_one_letter_code
_entity_poly.pdbx_strand_id
1 'polypeptide(L)'
;MTIQELHTHAMELAEQADFLNMQGKDAEAKSLYEQSLQAEKEAAYQARNQQIGEPSESVLFRSAASLAYGLKDFREAERFICMGLAGNPPLDVAHELRELYDQVSLERNLEQMNMNLPENQHEAVTITIPVKERNLLKVLVRKFGWACVF
;
A
#
# COMPACT_ATOMS: atom_id res chain seq x y z
N MET A 1 11.30 -0.97 -22.58
CA MET A 1 11.41 0.23 -21.71
C MET A 1 12.49 -0.01 -20.67
N THR A 2 13.25 1.00 -20.35
CA THR A 2 14.19 0.98 -19.23
C THR A 2 13.44 1.02 -17.89
N ILE A 3 14.12 0.65 -16.80
CA ILE A 3 13.53 0.70 -15.45
C ILE A 3 13.03 2.12 -15.13
N GLN A 4 13.81 3.13 -15.49
CA GLN A 4 13.45 4.53 -15.26
C GLN A 4 12.21 4.95 -16.08
N GLU A 5 12.11 4.53 -17.34
CA GLU A 5 10.95 4.83 -18.18
C GLU A 5 9.69 4.13 -17.65
N LEU A 6 9.80 2.88 -17.20
CA LEU A 6 8.70 2.14 -16.60
C LEU A 6 8.20 2.82 -15.32
N HIS A 7 9.12 3.18 -14.43
CA HIS A 7 8.78 3.88 -13.19
C HIS A 7 8.11 5.24 -13.46
N THR A 8 8.70 6.05 -14.36
CA THR A 8 8.12 7.34 -14.72
C THR A 8 6.71 7.17 -15.29
N HIS A 9 6.53 6.23 -16.21
CA HIS A 9 5.22 5.92 -16.79
C HIS A 9 4.21 5.46 -15.73
N ALA A 10 4.64 4.63 -14.78
CA ALA A 10 3.78 4.19 -13.67
C ALA A 10 3.31 5.39 -12.83
N MET A 11 4.20 6.32 -12.49
CA MET A 11 3.84 7.50 -11.70
C MET A 11 2.91 8.44 -12.46
N GLU A 12 3.13 8.67 -13.75
CA GLU A 12 2.23 9.46 -14.60
C GLU A 12 0.81 8.86 -14.67
N LEU A 13 0.69 7.54 -14.77
CA LEU A 13 -0.59 6.84 -14.75
C LEU A 13 -1.29 6.97 -13.38
N ALA A 14 -0.52 6.88 -12.30
CA ALA A 14 -1.05 7.06 -10.95
C ALA A 14 -1.58 8.48 -10.72
N GLU A 15 -0.85 9.51 -11.15
CA GLU A 15 -1.30 10.91 -11.08
C GLU A 15 -2.59 11.15 -11.88
N GLN A 16 -2.69 10.56 -13.07
CA GLN A 16 -3.92 10.64 -13.88
C GLN A 16 -5.08 9.93 -13.19
N ALA A 17 -4.83 8.78 -12.55
CA ALA A 17 -5.82 8.07 -11.78
C ALA A 17 -6.31 8.87 -10.58
N ASP A 18 -5.40 9.51 -9.84
CA ASP A 18 -5.74 10.41 -8.72
C ASP A 18 -6.67 11.53 -9.18
N PHE A 19 -6.36 12.15 -10.32
CA PHE A 19 -7.19 13.22 -10.88
C PHE A 19 -8.60 12.72 -11.27
N LEU A 20 -8.72 11.55 -11.90
CA LEU A 20 -10.02 10.95 -12.20
C LEU A 20 -10.82 10.60 -10.94
N ASN A 21 -10.14 10.09 -9.92
CA ASN A 21 -10.74 9.76 -8.64
C ASN A 21 -11.32 11.01 -7.94
N MET A 22 -10.60 12.13 -7.99
CA MET A 22 -11.11 13.42 -7.51
C MET A 22 -12.34 13.90 -8.26
N GLN A 23 -12.55 13.47 -9.51
CA GLN A 23 -13.74 13.76 -10.32
C GLN A 23 -14.89 12.77 -10.09
N GLY A 24 -14.72 11.77 -9.23
CA GLY A 24 -15.70 10.70 -9.00
C GLY A 24 -15.77 9.66 -10.13
N LYS A 25 -14.74 9.58 -10.98
CA LYS A 25 -14.64 8.62 -12.09
C LYS A 25 -13.89 7.37 -11.66
N ASP A 26 -14.39 6.70 -10.63
CA ASP A 26 -13.70 5.63 -9.91
C ASP A 26 -13.32 4.44 -10.81
N ALA A 27 -14.17 4.07 -11.78
CA ALA A 27 -13.89 2.96 -12.68
C ALA A 27 -12.74 3.26 -13.65
N GLU A 28 -12.67 4.49 -14.18
CA GLU A 28 -11.59 4.93 -15.05
C GLU A 28 -10.28 5.06 -14.25
N ALA A 29 -10.34 5.65 -13.05
CA ALA A 29 -9.23 5.76 -12.13
C ALA A 29 -8.65 4.37 -11.79
N LYS A 30 -9.51 3.41 -11.44
CA LYS A 30 -9.08 2.04 -11.14
C LYS A 30 -8.32 1.40 -12.29
N SER A 31 -8.80 1.57 -13.53
CA SER A 31 -8.11 1.03 -14.71
C SER A 31 -6.71 1.62 -14.89
N LEU A 32 -6.52 2.91 -14.60
CA LEU A 32 -5.19 3.55 -14.66
C LEU A 32 -4.28 3.08 -13.52
N TYR A 33 -4.79 2.90 -12.30
CA TYR A 33 -4.01 2.33 -11.20
C TYR A 33 -3.57 0.89 -11.51
N GLU A 34 -4.40 0.08 -12.14
CA GLU A 34 -4.02 -1.27 -12.57
C GLU A 34 -2.88 -1.26 -13.60
N GLN A 35 -2.93 -0.32 -14.56
CA GLN A 35 -1.85 -0.12 -15.54
C GLN A 35 -0.58 0.41 -14.86
N SER A 36 -0.70 1.36 -13.93
CA SER A 36 0.41 1.87 -13.12
C SER A 36 1.09 0.74 -12.34
N LEU A 37 0.30 -0.09 -11.65
CA LEU A 37 0.82 -1.25 -10.92
C LEU A 37 1.57 -2.21 -11.84
N GLN A 38 1.06 -2.47 -13.04
CA GLN A 38 1.73 -3.37 -13.98
C GLN A 38 3.09 -2.83 -14.43
N ALA A 39 3.18 -1.53 -14.73
CA ALA A 39 4.43 -0.88 -15.11
C ALA A 39 5.45 -0.86 -13.97
N GLU A 40 5.01 -0.51 -12.75
CA GLU A 40 5.88 -0.47 -11.57
C GLU A 40 6.37 -1.86 -11.16
N LYS A 41 5.51 -2.86 -11.25
CA LYS A 41 5.86 -4.27 -11.06
C LYS A 41 6.96 -4.70 -12.02
N GLU A 42 6.82 -4.36 -13.30
CA GLU A 42 7.84 -4.68 -14.30
C GLU A 42 9.16 -3.98 -13.97
N ALA A 43 9.13 -2.72 -13.60
CA ALA A 43 10.32 -1.98 -13.18
C ALA A 43 11.02 -2.65 -11.99
N ALA A 44 10.26 -3.02 -10.96
CA ALA A 44 10.81 -3.67 -9.75
C ALA A 44 11.46 -5.03 -10.06
N TYR A 45 10.82 -5.86 -10.88
CA TYR A 45 11.40 -7.14 -11.28
C TYR A 45 12.61 -6.99 -12.21
N GLN A 46 12.60 -6.02 -13.13
CA GLN A 46 13.78 -5.71 -13.94
C GLN A 46 14.95 -5.25 -13.06
N ALA A 47 14.68 -4.39 -12.07
CA ALA A 47 15.68 -3.91 -11.12
C ALA A 47 16.36 -5.06 -10.38
N ARG A 48 15.58 -6.00 -9.87
CA ARG A 48 16.09 -7.21 -9.20
C ARG A 48 16.88 -8.09 -10.14
N ASN A 49 16.36 -8.39 -11.33
CA ASN A 49 17.00 -9.27 -12.30
C ASN A 49 18.34 -8.69 -12.80
N GLN A 50 18.42 -7.38 -12.93
CA GLN A 50 19.63 -6.66 -13.34
C GLN A 50 20.56 -6.36 -12.17
N GLN A 51 20.16 -6.67 -10.94
CA GLN A 51 20.92 -6.43 -9.71
C GLN A 51 21.39 -4.98 -9.57
N ILE A 52 20.47 -4.02 -9.84
CA ILE A 52 20.81 -2.60 -9.77
C ILE A 52 21.16 -2.14 -8.35
N GLY A 53 20.79 -2.91 -7.33
CA GLY A 53 21.12 -2.65 -5.93
C GLY A 53 20.20 -1.67 -5.24
N GLU A 54 20.53 -1.42 -3.98
CA GLU A 54 19.79 -0.53 -3.10
C GLU A 54 20.25 0.95 -3.24
N PRO A 55 19.35 1.90 -3.00
CA PRO A 55 17.97 1.79 -2.54
C PRO A 55 16.94 1.55 -3.66
N SER A 56 17.36 1.56 -4.90
CA SER A 56 16.45 1.57 -6.06
C SER A 56 15.54 0.35 -6.10
N GLU A 57 16.07 -0.83 -5.81
CA GLU A 57 15.28 -2.07 -5.82
C GLU A 57 14.16 -2.04 -4.78
N SER A 58 14.50 -1.73 -3.53
CA SER A 58 13.51 -1.70 -2.44
C SER A 58 12.48 -0.59 -2.60
N VAL A 59 12.86 0.56 -3.14
CA VAL A 59 11.95 1.68 -3.44
C VAL A 59 10.91 1.27 -4.49
N LEU A 60 11.31 0.61 -5.56
CA LEU A 60 10.39 0.13 -6.59
C LEU A 60 9.42 -0.92 -6.04
N PHE A 61 9.87 -1.85 -5.22
CA PHE A 61 8.99 -2.82 -4.56
C PHE A 61 8.03 -2.15 -3.58
N ARG A 62 8.46 -1.12 -2.84
CA ARG A 62 7.59 -0.34 -1.96
C ARG A 62 6.50 0.37 -2.77
N SER A 63 6.85 1.00 -3.90
CA SER A 63 5.90 1.68 -4.78
C SER A 63 4.88 0.69 -5.34
N ALA A 64 5.32 -0.47 -5.85
CA ALA A 64 4.43 -1.52 -6.32
C ALA A 64 3.50 -2.04 -5.20
N ALA A 65 4.02 -2.20 -3.98
CA ALA A 65 3.22 -2.61 -2.82
C ALA A 65 2.15 -1.58 -2.46
N SER A 66 2.46 -0.29 -2.51
CA SER A 66 1.52 0.80 -2.24
C SER A 66 0.39 0.84 -3.27
N LEU A 67 0.72 0.67 -4.56
CA LEU A 67 -0.28 0.60 -5.64
C LEU A 67 -1.20 -0.63 -5.48
N ALA A 68 -0.63 -1.79 -5.18
CA ALA A 68 -1.41 -3.01 -4.94
C ALA A 68 -2.33 -2.87 -3.71
N TYR A 69 -1.84 -2.24 -2.63
CA TYR A 69 -2.65 -1.94 -1.45
C TYR A 69 -3.82 -1.00 -1.78
N GLY A 70 -3.58 0.06 -2.56
CA GLY A 70 -4.62 0.98 -3.02
C GLY A 70 -5.72 0.30 -3.86
N LEU A 71 -5.35 -0.69 -4.66
CA LEU A 71 -6.25 -1.53 -5.44
C LEU A 71 -6.94 -2.63 -4.61
N LYS A 72 -6.62 -2.75 -3.33
CA LYS A 72 -7.08 -3.81 -2.41
C LYS A 72 -6.62 -5.21 -2.82
N ASP A 73 -5.57 -5.32 -3.63
CA ASP A 73 -4.87 -6.58 -3.85
C ASP A 73 -3.84 -6.80 -2.74
N PHE A 74 -4.36 -7.12 -1.54
CA PHE A 74 -3.55 -7.26 -0.33
C PHE A 74 -2.55 -8.41 -0.42
N ARG A 75 -2.85 -9.43 -1.22
CA ARG A 75 -1.94 -10.56 -1.40
C ARG A 75 -0.73 -10.18 -2.25
N GLU A 76 -0.94 -9.42 -3.30
CA GLU A 76 0.14 -8.93 -4.15
C GLU A 76 0.95 -7.85 -3.42
N ALA A 77 0.28 -6.97 -2.65
CA ALA A 77 0.94 -5.99 -1.78
C ALA A 77 1.90 -6.67 -0.80
N GLU A 78 1.44 -7.69 -0.07
CA GLU A 78 2.29 -8.47 0.85
C GLU A 78 3.48 -9.10 0.15
N ARG A 79 3.30 -9.63 -1.05
CA ARG A 79 4.38 -10.22 -1.86
C ARG A 79 5.46 -9.18 -2.16
N PHE A 80 5.08 -7.99 -2.62
CA PHE A 80 6.04 -6.92 -2.92
C PHE A 80 6.75 -6.40 -1.66
N ILE A 81 6.02 -6.27 -0.54
CA ILE A 81 6.63 -5.91 0.75
C ILE A 81 7.72 -6.91 1.15
N CYS A 82 7.40 -8.20 1.07
CA CYS A 82 8.38 -9.25 1.38
C CYS A 82 9.59 -9.20 0.46
N MET A 83 9.37 -8.94 -0.83
CA MET A 83 10.46 -8.79 -1.80
C MET A 83 11.34 -7.57 -1.48
N GLY A 84 10.75 -6.42 -1.16
CA GLY A 84 11.50 -5.23 -0.77
C GLY A 84 12.32 -5.44 0.52
N LEU A 85 11.74 -6.12 1.50
CA LEU A 85 12.42 -6.42 2.77
C LEU A 85 13.49 -7.53 2.65
N ALA A 86 13.37 -8.43 1.66
CA ALA A 86 14.33 -9.53 1.46
C ALA A 86 15.70 -9.07 0.93
N GLY A 87 15.80 -7.85 0.38
CA GLY A 87 17.04 -7.19 0.05
C GLY A 87 17.75 -6.63 1.30
N ASN A 88 18.51 -5.60 1.10
CA ASN A 88 19.15 -4.85 2.20
C ASN A 88 18.69 -3.36 2.13
N PRO A 89 17.38 -3.09 2.28
CA PRO A 89 16.85 -1.75 2.15
C PRO A 89 17.42 -0.79 3.19
N PRO A 90 17.57 0.51 2.87
CA PRO A 90 17.84 1.54 3.85
C PRO A 90 16.81 1.52 4.98
N LEU A 91 17.18 1.99 6.16
CA LEU A 91 16.34 1.90 7.37
C LEU A 91 14.98 2.59 7.21
N ASP A 92 14.93 3.72 6.52
CA ASP A 92 13.72 4.48 6.22
C ASP A 92 12.76 3.69 5.32
N VAL A 93 13.27 3.13 4.21
CA VAL A 93 12.48 2.29 3.31
C VAL A 93 12.02 1.00 4.00
N ALA A 94 12.89 0.37 4.80
CA ALA A 94 12.53 -0.80 5.60
C ALA A 94 11.42 -0.49 6.62
N HIS A 95 11.44 0.71 7.20
CA HIS A 95 10.39 1.15 8.13
C HIS A 95 9.04 1.33 7.41
N GLU A 96 9.04 2.03 6.27
CA GLU A 96 7.85 2.23 5.46
C GLU A 96 7.23 0.89 4.98
N LEU A 97 8.06 -0.05 4.54
CA LEU A 97 7.61 -1.40 4.15
C LEU A 97 6.98 -2.17 5.32
N ARG A 98 7.52 -2.04 6.55
CA ARG A 98 6.92 -2.68 7.72
C ARG A 98 5.61 -2.04 8.13
N GLU A 99 5.51 -0.71 8.07
CA GLU A 99 4.25 -0.02 8.32
C GLU A 99 3.16 -0.44 7.31
N LEU A 100 3.53 -0.56 6.04
CA LEU A 100 2.61 -1.03 5.00
C LEU A 100 2.22 -2.51 5.24
N TYR A 101 3.16 -3.34 5.70
CA TYR A 101 2.87 -4.73 6.07
C TYR A 101 1.84 -4.83 7.19
N ASP A 102 1.95 -4.01 8.23
CA ASP A 102 1.00 -3.99 9.33
C ASP A 102 -0.41 -3.61 8.85
N GLN A 103 -0.52 -2.66 7.92
CA GLN A 103 -1.78 -2.26 7.30
C GLN A 103 -2.38 -3.41 6.46
N VAL A 104 -1.59 -4.03 5.59
CA VAL A 104 -2.01 -5.16 4.75
C VAL A 104 -2.44 -6.35 5.60
N SER A 105 -1.69 -6.69 6.64
CA SER A 105 -1.98 -7.80 7.54
C SER A 105 -3.31 -7.59 8.28
N LEU A 106 -3.58 -6.37 8.73
CA LEU A 106 -4.85 -6.03 9.36
C LEU A 106 -6.02 -6.21 8.40
N GLU A 107 -5.91 -5.66 7.17
CA GLU A 107 -6.96 -5.76 6.17
C GLU A 107 -7.29 -7.22 5.81
N ARG A 108 -6.26 -8.04 5.60
CA ARG A 108 -6.43 -9.47 5.32
C ARG A 108 -7.08 -10.23 6.47
N ASN A 109 -6.68 -9.94 7.71
CA ASN A 109 -7.28 -10.56 8.88
C ASN A 109 -8.77 -10.22 8.99
N LEU A 110 -9.14 -8.97 8.72
CA LEU A 110 -10.53 -8.53 8.75
C LEU A 110 -11.37 -9.19 7.65
N GLU A 111 -10.82 -9.35 6.46
CA GLU A 111 -11.47 -10.11 5.37
C GLU A 111 -11.69 -11.58 5.75
N GLN A 112 -10.69 -12.22 6.34
CA GLN A 112 -10.79 -13.64 6.76
C GLN A 112 -11.80 -13.85 7.89
N MET A 113 -11.95 -12.89 8.78
CA MET A 113 -12.92 -12.96 9.87
C MET A 113 -14.36 -12.71 9.41
N ASN A 114 -14.58 -12.36 8.15
CA ASN A 114 -15.91 -11.96 7.62
C ASN A 114 -16.60 -10.91 8.49
N MET A 115 -15.80 -10.03 9.12
CA MET A 115 -16.29 -9.00 10.01
C MET A 115 -16.88 -7.83 9.20
N ASN A 116 -18.08 -8.02 8.68
CA ASN A 116 -18.95 -6.92 8.31
C ASN A 116 -19.44 -6.28 9.60
N LEU A 117 -18.74 -5.30 10.10
CA LEU A 117 -19.23 -4.52 11.23
C LEU A 117 -20.45 -3.69 10.77
N PRO A 118 -21.59 -3.78 11.43
CA PRO A 118 -22.76 -3.03 11.06
C PRO A 118 -22.49 -1.51 11.20
N GLU A 119 -22.76 -0.76 10.15
CA GLU A 119 -22.44 0.67 10.03
C GLU A 119 -23.15 1.58 11.08
N ASN A 120 -24.11 1.07 11.83
CA ASN A 120 -25.01 1.87 12.65
C ASN A 120 -25.04 1.55 14.16
N GLN A 121 -24.11 0.77 14.69
CA GLN A 121 -24.01 0.55 16.14
C GLN A 121 -22.70 1.13 16.65
N HIS A 122 -22.76 2.27 17.34
CA HIS A 122 -21.59 2.91 17.93
C HIS A 122 -21.58 2.71 19.44
N GLU A 123 -20.51 2.18 19.96
CA GLU A 123 -20.22 2.13 21.39
C GLU A 123 -18.90 2.89 21.65
N ALA A 124 -18.89 3.73 22.67
CA ALA A 124 -17.68 4.42 23.08
C ALA A 124 -16.81 3.48 23.92
N VAL A 125 -15.65 3.10 23.40
CA VAL A 125 -14.68 2.26 24.10
C VAL A 125 -13.39 3.07 24.31
N THR A 126 -12.89 3.08 25.54
CA THR A 126 -11.57 3.65 25.84
C THR A 126 -10.51 2.56 25.72
N ILE A 127 -9.59 2.73 24.77
CA ILE A 127 -8.50 1.79 24.53
C ILE A 127 -7.20 2.49 24.90
N THR A 128 -6.41 1.90 25.79
CA THR A 128 -5.04 2.30 26.04
C THR A 128 -4.10 1.47 25.18
N ILE A 129 -3.39 2.12 24.27
CA ILE A 129 -2.43 1.46 23.39
C ILE A 129 -1.02 2.00 23.62
N PRO A 130 0.02 1.19 23.45
CA PRO A 130 1.40 1.68 23.44
C PRO A 130 1.61 2.70 22.32
N VAL A 131 2.45 3.71 22.55
CA VAL A 131 2.72 4.77 21.55
C VAL A 131 3.21 4.20 20.22
N LYS A 132 3.95 3.10 20.24
CA LYS A 132 4.43 2.39 19.06
C LYS A 132 3.31 1.82 18.18
N GLU A 133 2.12 1.58 18.74
CA GLU A 133 0.95 1.04 18.01
C GLU A 133 0.02 2.15 17.45
N ARG A 134 0.44 3.42 17.56
CA ARG A 134 -0.38 4.56 17.09
C ARG A 134 -0.80 4.47 15.63
N ASN A 135 0.05 3.91 14.77
CA ASN A 135 -0.26 3.75 13.34
C ASN A 135 -1.35 2.71 13.12
N LEU A 136 -1.34 1.62 13.87
CA LEU A 136 -2.39 0.62 13.86
C LEU A 136 -3.74 1.24 14.24
N LEU A 137 -3.77 2.07 15.28
CA LEU A 137 -4.98 2.79 15.67
C LEU A 137 -5.50 3.71 14.56
N LYS A 138 -4.62 4.44 13.86
CA LYS A 138 -5.02 5.31 12.74
C LYS A 138 -5.70 4.52 11.61
N VAL A 139 -5.22 3.32 11.32
CA VAL A 139 -5.82 2.43 10.31
C VAL A 139 -7.20 1.95 10.77
N LEU A 140 -7.31 1.52 12.03
CA LEU A 140 -8.60 1.10 12.62
C LEU A 140 -9.61 2.25 12.60
N VAL A 141 -9.21 3.45 13.01
CA VAL A 141 -10.07 4.64 13.01
C VAL A 141 -10.58 4.97 11.61
N ARG A 142 -9.71 4.94 10.60
CA ARG A 142 -10.11 5.19 9.20
C ARG A 142 -11.09 4.15 8.69
N LYS A 143 -10.79 2.87 8.96
CA LYS A 143 -11.59 1.77 8.41
C LYS A 143 -12.98 1.70 9.03
N PHE A 144 -13.09 1.93 10.33
CA PHE A 144 -14.34 1.80 11.06
C PHE A 144 -15.08 3.11 11.30
N GLY A 145 -14.58 4.21 10.77
CA GLY A 145 -15.21 5.53 10.96
C GLY A 145 -15.25 5.97 12.43
N TRP A 146 -14.33 5.46 13.27
CA TRP A 146 -14.28 5.80 14.68
C TRP A 146 -13.85 7.25 14.89
N ALA A 147 -14.54 7.95 15.77
CA ALA A 147 -14.11 9.25 16.24
C ALA A 147 -13.08 9.05 17.37
N CYS A 148 -11.85 9.52 17.18
CA CYS A 148 -10.82 9.50 18.21
C CYS A 148 -10.54 10.91 18.72
N VAL A 149 -10.45 11.05 20.04
CA VAL A 149 -9.90 12.24 20.70
C VAL A 149 -8.46 11.88 21.08
N PHE A 150 -7.49 12.60 20.47
CA PHE A 150 -6.07 12.44 20.77
C PHE A 150 -5.60 13.56 21.67
#